data_e7bf5b0b9c94d3056df1f3c11b904f90
#
_entry.id   e7bf5b0b9c94d3056df1f3c11b904f90
#
_cell.length_a   1.000
_cell.length_b   1.000
_cell.length_c   1.000
_cell.angle_alpha   90.00
_cell.angle_beta   90.00
_cell.angle_gamma   90.00
#
_symmetry.space_group_name_H-M   'P 1'
#
loop_
_entity.id
_entity.type
_entity.pdbx_description
1 polymer ?
#
loop_
_entity_poly.entity_id
_entity_poly.type
_entity_poly.pdbx_seq_one_letter_code
_entity_poly.pdbx_strand_id
1 'polypeptide(L)'
;MYVDYRIINEKEIEAINDKGEIINITGLNTGDIKKAILLSNKIEGLDDKITNQSKIMENLNYQIAETKETRNKEIPGTILSIILFAVFITNAVPIGFIIATGLISVVGLTSITLNIKDIKKYSMSAGKIEENWSVNLERSAELKRKLSELMTKIKVEEKRNEKKEELVKAYNEGLKNEIDFSFDHEDVKTLKLKGKNL
;
A
#
# COMPACT_ATOMS: atom_id res chain seq x y z
N MET A 1 -13.91 -15.04 9.47
CA MET A 1 -12.63 -14.86 8.76
C MET A 1 -11.58 -14.56 9.83
N TYR A 2 -10.37 -15.16 9.76
CA TYR A 2 -9.33 -14.86 10.75
C TYR A 2 -8.66 -13.55 10.38
N VAL A 3 -8.52 -12.67 11.37
CA VAL A 3 -7.99 -11.30 11.19
C VAL A 3 -6.54 -11.23 11.67
N ASP A 4 -6.18 -12.06 12.65
CA ASP A 4 -4.82 -12.12 13.20
C ASP A 4 -4.46 -13.54 13.64
N TYR A 5 -3.16 -13.84 13.70
CA TYR A 5 -2.64 -15.16 14.09
C TYR A 5 -1.45 -15.00 15.01
N ARG A 6 -1.50 -15.65 16.17
CA ARG A 6 -0.37 -15.76 17.09
C ARG A 6 0.15 -17.19 17.12
N ILE A 7 1.42 -17.38 16.81
CA ILE A 7 2.08 -18.68 16.86
C ILE A 7 2.51 -18.94 18.30
N ILE A 8 1.94 -19.93 18.96
CA ILE A 8 2.30 -20.34 20.32
C ILE A 8 3.48 -21.32 20.26
N ASN A 9 3.40 -22.32 19.38
CA ASN A 9 4.47 -23.29 19.14
C ASN A 9 4.39 -23.87 17.72
N GLU A 10 5.22 -24.87 17.40
CA GLU A 10 5.29 -25.46 16.04
C GLU A 10 3.99 -26.16 15.58
N LYS A 11 3.08 -26.46 16.49
CA LYS A 11 1.84 -27.20 16.22
C LYS A 11 0.58 -26.46 16.62
N GLU A 12 0.70 -25.30 17.27
CA GLU A 12 -0.41 -24.59 17.88
C GLU A 12 -0.38 -23.11 17.52
N ILE A 13 -1.50 -22.63 17.00
CA ILE A 13 -1.69 -21.26 16.56
C ILE A 13 -2.96 -20.73 17.18
N GLU A 14 -2.88 -19.59 17.82
CA GLU A 14 -4.05 -18.79 18.16
C GLU A 14 -4.44 -17.93 16.97
N ALA A 15 -5.65 -18.09 16.47
CA ALA A 15 -6.23 -17.23 15.45
C ALA A 15 -7.30 -16.35 16.09
N ILE A 16 -7.33 -15.09 15.71
CA ILE A 16 -8.36 -14.14 16.10
C ILE A 16 -9.31 -13.99 14.93
N ASN A 17 -10.59 -14.35 15.12
CA ASN A 17 -11.59 -14.18 14.08
C ASN A 17 -12.07 -12.71 14.00
N ASP A 18 -12.87 -12.42 12.99
CA ASP A 18 -13.49 -11.12 12.75
C ASP A 18 -14.43 -10.63 13.88
N LYS A 19 -14.74 -11.49 14.86
CA LYS A 19 -15.49 -11.18 16.07
C LYS A 19 -14.60 -10.94 17.30
N GLY A 20 -13.27 -11.04 17.13
CA GLY A 20 -12.31 -10.92 18.23
C GLY A 20 -12.19 -12.17 19.13
N GLU A 21 -12.78 -13.30 18.71
CA GLU A 21 -12.67 -14.56 19.46
C GLU A 21 -11.35 -15.23 19.13
N ILE A 22 -10.66 -15.74 20.19
CA ILE A 22 -9.41 -16.48 20.06
C ILE A 22 -9.75 -17.95 19.85
N ILE A 23 -9.30 -18.50 18.73
CA ILE A 23 -9.49 -19.91 18.37
C ILE A 23 -8.14 -20.57 18.28
N ASN A 24 -7.93 -21.64 19.05
CA ASN A 24 -6.73 -22.48 18.95
C ASN A 24 -6.87 -23.42 17.77
N ILE A 25 -6.01 -23.23 16.77
CA ILE A 25 -5.96 -24.06 15.57
C ILE A 25 -4.78 -25.03 15.71
N THR A 26 -5.10 -26.31 15.83
CA THR A 26 -4.12 -27.39 15.85
C THR A 26 -4.13 -28.12 14.52
N GLY A 27 -2.95 -28.53 14.05
CA GLY A 27 -2.82 -29.40 12.87
C GLY A 27 -2.69 -28.71 11.51
N LEU A 28 -2.66 -27.36 11.46
CA LEU A 28 -2.34 -26.63 10.24
C LEU A 28 -0.81 -26.54 10.01
N ASN A 29 -0.42 -26.34 8.77
CA ASN A 29 0.98 -26.12 8.41
C ASN A 29 1.47 -24.76 8.93
N THR A 30 2.17 -24.77 10.06
CA THR A 30 2.71 -23.56 10.71
C THR A 30 3.63 -22.77 9.78
N GLY A 31 4.31 -23.43 8.81
CA GLY A 31 5.15 -22.80 7.82
C GLY A 31 4.38 -21.89 6.85
N ASP A 32 3.20 -22.31 6.43
CA ASP A 32 2.36 -21.52 5.53
C ASP A 32 1.74 -20.34 6.25
N ILE A 33 1.38 -20.48 7.51
CA ILE A 33 0.88 -19.36 8.34
C ILE A 33 1.97 -18.34 8.63
N LYS A 34 3.19 -18.78 8.98
CA LYS A 34 4.35 -17.86 9.10
C LYS A 34 4.57 -17.06 7.82
N LYS A 35 4.48 -17.71 6.64
CA LYS A 35 4.58 -17.02 5.35
C LYS A 35 3.46 -16.02 5.14
N ALA A 36 2.22 -16.36 5.52
CA ALA A 36 1.07 -15.45 5.41
C ALA A 36 1.26 -14.20 6.26
N ILE A 37 1.70 -14.35 7.52
CA ILE A 37 1.99 -13.22 8.43
C ILE A 37 3.11 -12.35 7.85
N LEU A 38 4.21 -12.95 7.35
CA LEU A 38 5.32 -12.20 6.76
C LEU A 38 4.88 -11.44 5.49
N LEU A 39 4.01 -12.02 4.68
CA LEU A 39 3.44 -11.35 3.51
C LEU A 39 2.52 -10.20 3.92
N SER A 40 1.67 -10.41 4.91
CA SER A 40 0.78 -9.37 5.45
C SER A 40 1.56 -8.16 5.95
N ASN A 41 2.58 -8.36 6.78
CA ASN A 41 3.42 -7.29 7.30
C ASN A 41 4.19 -6.54 6.19
N LYS A 42 4.63 -7.27 5.13
CA LYS A 42 5.25 -6.64 3.97
C LYS A 42 4.28 -5.79 3.16
N ILE A 43 3.04 -6.25 3.01
CA ILE A 43 1.98 -5.52 2.32
C ILE A 43 1.66 -4.24 3.09
N GLU A 44 1.46 -4.33 4.41
CA GLU A 44 1.19 -3.17 5.27
C GLU A 44 2.30 -2.11 5.14
N GLY A 45 3.56 -2.51 5.27
CA GLY A 45 4.69 -1.59 5.10
C GLY A 45 4.82 -1.01 3.68
N LEU A 46 4.32 -1.68 2.64
CA LEU A 46 4.24 -1.12 1.29
C LEU A 46 3.05 -0.17 1.12
N ASP A 47 1.89 -0.52 1.66
CA ASP A 47 0.69 0.31 1.60
C ASP A 47 0.92 1.64 2.36
N ASP A 48 1.63 1.62 3.47
CA ASP A 48 2.08 2.84 4.18
C ASP A 48 3.00 3.71 3.32
N LYS A 49 3.95 3.09 2.62
CA LYS A 49 4.84 3.82 1.69
C LYS A 49 4.06 4.43 0.53
N ILE A 50 3.14 3.68 -0.07
CA ILE A 50 2.28 4.14 -1.16
C ILE A 50 1.44 5.34 -0.70
N THR A 51 0.85 5.25 0.50
CA THR A 51 0.05 6.33 1.09
C THR A 51 0.90 7.58 1.35
N ASN A 52 2.11 7.42 1.89
CA ASN A 52 3.04 8.53 2.10
C ASN A 52 3.48 9.17 0.78
N GLN A 53 3.81 8.36 -0.22
CA GLN A 53 4.19 8.86 -1.54
C GLN A 53 3.05 9.62 -2.23
N SER A 54 1.81 9.14 -2.09
CA SER A 54 0.62 9.83 -2.59
C SER A 54 0.46 11.22 -1.97
N LYS A 55 0.60 11.33 -0.63
CA LYS A 55 0.53 12.62 0.08
C LYS A 55 1.64 13.60 -0.35
N ILE A 56 2.86 13.09 -0.53
CA ILE A 56 3.98 13.92 -0.99
C ILE A 56 3.73 14.41 -2.42
N MET A 57 3.21 13.55 -3.29
CA MET A 57 2.90 13.88 -4.68
C MET A 57 1.78 14.93 -4.77
N GLU A 58 0.74 14.81 -3.94
CA GLU A 58 -0.31 15.81 -3.83
C GLU A 58 0.23 17.19 -3.40
N ASN A 59 1.09 17.21 -2.38
CA ASN A 59 1.73 18.45 -1.93
C ASN A 59 2.62 19.07 -3.02
N LEU A 60 3.42 18.26 -3.72
CA LEU A 60 4.25 18.75 -4.84
C LEU A 60 3.40 19.31 -5.97
N ASN A 61 2.31 18.66 -6.32
CA ASN A 61 1.38 19.14 -7.35
C ASN A 61 0.71 20.46 -6.93
N TYR A 62 0.35 20.59 -5.65
CA TYR A 62 -0.16 21.84 -5.10
C TYR A 62 0.90 22.96 -5.23
N GLN A 63 2.15 22.72 -4.82
CA GLN A 63 3.24 23.70 -4.94
C GLN A 63 3.51 24.09 -6.40
N ILE A 64 3.45 23.13 -7.32
CA ILE A 64 3.60 23.41 -8.75
C ILE A 64 2.47 24.31 -9.23
N ALA A 65 1.23 24.04 -8.85
CA ALA A 65 0.07 24.83 -9.24
C ALA A 65 0.15 26.26 -8.68
N GLU A 66 0.45 26.41 -7.41
CA GLU A 66 0.62 27.72 -6.73
C GLU A 66 1.76 28.54 -7.36
N THR A 67 2.91 27.92 -7.60
CA THR A 67 4.05 28.60 -8.23
C THR A 67 3.74 29.01 -9.68
N LYS A 68 3.01 28.19 -10.44
CA LYS A 68 2.54 28.55 -11.78
C LYS A 68 1.55 29.71 -11.75
N GLU A 69 0.64 29.72 -10.80
CA GLU A 69 -0.34 30.81 -10.64
C GLU A 69 0.37 32.12 -10.30
N THR A 70 1.29 32.11 -9.33
CA THR A 70 2.10 33.26 -8.93
C THR A 70 2.88 33.80 -10.14
N ARG A 71 3.59 32.94 -10.85
CA ARG A 71 4.32 33.31 -12.07
C ARG A 71 3.39 33.96 -13.10
N ASN A 72 2.21 33.38 -13.36
CA ASN A 72 1.29 33.88 -14.35
C ASN A 72 0.71 35.27 -13.99
N LYS A 73 0.57 35.55 -12.67
CA LYS A 73 0.17 36.88 -12.18
C LYS A 73 1.29 37.92 -12.32
N GLU A 74 2.55 37.51 -12.16
CA GLU A 74 3.72 38.39 -12.24
C GLU A 74 4.12 38.76 -13.69
N ILE A 75 3.89 37.86 -14.66
CA ILE A 75 4.28 38.07 -16.05
C ILE A 75 3.70 39.37 -16.64
N PRO A 76 2.40 39.68 -16.55
CA PRO A 76 1.84 40.88 -17.16
C PRO A 76 2.44 42.16 -16.54
N GLY A 77 2.60 42.18 -15.21
CA GLY A 77 3.20 43.34 -14.51
C GLY A 77 4.66 43.55 -14.89
N THR A 78 5.42 42.47 -15.03
CA THR A 78 6.84 42.52 -15.47
C THR A 78 6.98 43.01 -16.89
N ILE A 79 6.15 42.50 -17.80
CA ILE A 79 6.13 42.97 -19.21
C ILE A 79 5.80 44.45 -19.27
N LEU A 80 4.76 44.91 -18.55
CA LEU A 80 4.38 46.30 -18.51
C LEU A 80 5.53 47.18 -17.97
N SER A 81 6.22 46.76 -16.91
CA SER A 81 7.34 47.51 -16.36
C SER A 81 8.52 47.61 -17.32
N ILE A 82 8.82 46.56 -18.10
CA ILE A 82 9.83 46.58 -19.15
C ILE A 82 9.47 47.56 -20.25
N ILE A 83 8.21 47.58 -20.71
CA ILE A 83 7.72 48.51 -21.73
C ILE A 83 7.84 49.94 -21.21
N LEU A 84 7.37 50.25 -20.01
CA LEU A 84 7.47 51.54 -19.38
C LEU A 84 8.92 52.01 -19.24
N PHE A 85 9.83 51.09 -18.83
CA PHE A 85 11.24 51.37 -18.70
C PHE A 85 11.82 51.83 -20.07
N ALA A 86 11.52 51.10 -21.11
CA ALA A 86 11.96 51.44 -22.47
C ALA A 86 11.39 52.80 -22.97
N VAL A 87 10.10 53.03 -22.71
CA VAL A 87 9.45 54.32 -23.08
C VAL A 87 10.04 55.49 -22.26
N PHE A 88 10.34 55.31 -20.99
CA PHE A 88 10.90 56.39 -20.15
C PHE A 88 12.33 56.74 -20.55
N ILE A 89 13.14 55.77 -20.97
CA ILE A 89 14.48 56.03 -21.51
C ILE A 89 14.40 56.89 -22.76
N THR A 90 13.47 56.57 -23.66
CA THR A 90 13.37 57.25 -25.00
C THR A 90 12.74 58.64 -24.90
N ASN A 91 11.91 58.94 -23.91
CA ASN A 91 11.17 60.17 -23.77
C ASN A 91 11.76 61.15 -22.74
N ALA A 92 13.00 60.99 -22.32
CA ALA A 92 13.70 61.87 -21.36
C ALA A 92 12.92 62.15 -20.07
N VAL A 93 12.22 61.15 -19.55
CA VAL A 93 11.48 61.20 -18.28
C VAL A 93 12.46 61.38 -17.12
N PRO A 94 12.06 62.00 -15.96
CA PRO A 94 12.96 62.17 -14.82
C PRO A 94 13.63 60.89 -14.38
N ILE A 95 14.92 60.90 -14.11
CA ILE A 95 15.79 59.74 -13.89
C ILE A 95 15.27 58.82 -12.78
N GLY A 96 14.56 59.37 -11.77
CA GLY A 96 13.97 58.59 -10.70
C GLY A 96 12.92 57.57 -11.17
N PHE A 97 12.12 57.89 -12.21
CA PHE A 97 11.15 56.98 -12.79
C PHE A 97 11.83 55.88 -13.62
N ILE A 98 12.92 56.23 -14.34
CA ILE A 98 13.73 55.28 -15.09
C ILE A 98 14.35 54.21 -14.14
N ILE A 99 14.93 54.69 -13.03
CA ILE A 99 15.52 53.80 -12.02
C ILE A 99 14.45 52.90 -11.41
N ALA A 100 13.32 53.47 -11.01
CA ALA A 100 12.24 52.71 -10.38
C ALA A 100 11.68 51.63 -11.27
N THR A 101 11.35 51.93 -12.55
CA THR A 101 10.84 50.94 -13.52
C THR A 101 11.88 49.93 -13.87
N GLY A 102 13.17 50.28 -13.96
CA GLY A 102 14.27 49.39 -14.16
C GLY A 102 14.41 48.37 -13.06
N LEU A 103 14.36 48.83 -11.80
CA LEU A 103 14.43 47.93 -10.62
C LEU A 103 13.22 46.97 -10.58
N ILE A 104 12.00 47.45 -10.83
CA ILE A 104 10.80 46.61 -10.86
C ILE A 104 10.94 45.55 -11.95
N SER A 105 11.46 45.89 -13.11
CA SER A 105 11.67 44.96 -14.22
C SER A 105 12.68 43.88 -13.85
N VAL A 106 13.80 44.23 -13.21
CA VAL A 106 14.82 43.27 -12.76
C VAL A 106 14.27 42.33 -11.69
N VAL A 107 13.55 42.86 -10.70
CA VAL A 107 12.91 42.05 -9.66
C VAL A 107 11.90 41.10 -10.25
N GLY A 108 11.02 41.58 -11.15
CA GLY A 108 10.02 40.74 -11.83
C GLY A 108 10.65 39.61 -12.65
N LEU A 109 11.68 39.91 -13.46
CA LEU A 109 12.39 38.90 -14.25
C LEU A 109 13.09 37.87 -13.34
N THR A 110 13.67 38.31 -12.23
CA THR A 110 14.32 37.41 -11.27
C THR A 110 13.30 36.49 -10.62
N SER A 111 12.16 37.03 -10.18
CA SER A 111 11.08 36.24 -9.58
C SER A 111 10.53 35.19 -10.57
N ILE A 112 10.23 35.58 -11.80
CA ILE A 112 9.75 34.65 -12.84
C ILE A 112 10.78 33.53 -13.10
N THR A 113 12.08 33.88 -13.12
CA THR A 113 13.15 32.90 -13.35
C THR A 113 13.25 31.90 -12.20
N LEU A 114 13.12 32.37 -10.96
CA LEU A 114 13.12 31.50 -9.78
C LEU A 114 11.90 30.57 -9.78
N ASN A 115 10.70 31.11 -10.07
CA ASN A 115 9.48 30.33 -10.18
C ASN A 115 9.58 29.23 -11.25
N ILE A 116 10.23 29.49 -12.39
CA ILE A 116 10.47 28.47 -13.43
C ILE A 116 11.41 27.37 -12.91
N LYS A 117 12.48 27.74 -12.20
CA LYS A 117 13.41 26.76 -11.61
C LYS A 117 12.71 25.89 -10.56
N ASP A 118 11.89 26.48 -9.71
CA ASP A 118 11.15 25.76 -8.68
C ASP A 118 10.11 24.81 -9.27
N ILE A 119 9.34 25.25 -10.27
CA ILE A 119 8.43 24.38 -11.01
C ILE A 119 9.17 23.18 -11.61
N LYS A 120 10.33 23.40 -12.25
CA LYS A 120 11.14 22.33 -12.80
C LYS A 120 11.63 21.36 -11.73
N LYS A 121 12.11 21.88 -10.59
CA LYS A 121 12.58 21.08 -9.45
C LYS A 121 11.45 20.22 -8.89
N TYR A 122 10.28 20.81 -8.62
CA TYR A 122 9.13 20.09 -8.08
C TYR A 122 8.60 19.05 -9.07
N SER A 123 8.53 19.38 -10.35
CA SER A 123 8.11 18.44 -11.40
C SER A 123 9.06 17.24 -11.53
N MET A 124 10.36 17.46 -11.46
CA MET A 124 11.34 16.35 -11.45
C MET A 124 11.21 15.48 -10.21
N SER A 125 10.95 16.10 -9.05
CA SER A 125 10.75 15.35 -7.80
C SER A 125 9.44 14.55 -7.84
N ALA A 126 8.36 15.13 -8.35
CA ALA A 126 7.08 14.45 -8.53
C ALA A 126 7.22 13.25 -9.47
N GLY A 127 7.90 13.39 -10.60
CA GLY A 127 8.12 12.29 -11.54
C GLY A 127 8.90 11.11 -10.93
N LYS A 128 9.93 11.37 -10.11
CA LYS A 128 10.66 10.30 -9.39
C LYS A 128 9.79 9.59 -8.35
N ILE A 129 8.92 10.34 -7.67
CA ILE A 129 8.02 9.75 -6.68
C ILE A 129 6.93 8.92 -7.38
N GLU A 130 6.40 9.40 -8.50
CA GLU A 130 5.42 8.70 -9.32
C GLU A 130 5.96 7.36 -9.84
N GLU A 131 7.20 7.32 -10.33
CA GLU A 131 7.87 6.09 -10.75
C GLU A 131 8.00 5.10 -9.59
N ASN A 132 8.49 5.54 -8.44
CA ASN A 132 8.60 4.68 -7.25
C ASN A 132 7.23 4.24 -6.71
N TRP A 133 6.22 5.10 -6.79
CA TRP A 133 4.86 4.81 -6.37
C TRP A 133 4.24 3.72 -7.25
N SER A 134 4.39 3.81 -8.57
CA SER A 134 3.89 2.78 -9.50
C SER A 134 4.53 1.41 -9.26
N VAL A 135 5.85 1.37 -9.04
CA VAL A 135 6.58 0.13 -8.71
C VAL A 135 6.10 -0.47 -7.37
N ASN A 136 5.90 0.37 -6.36
CA ASN A 136 5.41 -0.10 -5.06
C ASN A 136 3.97 -0.61 -5.15
N LEU A 137 3.12 0.04 -5.96
CA LEU A 137 1.74 -0.38 -6.19
C LEU A 137 1.68 -1.76 -6.85
N GLU A 138 2.46 -1.97 -7.91
CA GLU A 138 2.54 -3.25 -8.60
C GLU A 138 3.03 -4.35 -7.67
N ARG A 139 4.07 -4.07 -6.87
CA ARG A 139 4.62 -5.00 -5.89
C ARG A 139 3.62 -5.33 -4.78
N SER A 140 2.86 -4.35 -4.28
CA SER A 140 1.79 -4.59 -3.30
C SER A 140 0.69 -5.48 -3.88
N ALA A 141 0.26 -5.22 -5.12
CA ALA A 141 -0.73 -6.05 -5.81
C ALA A 141 -0.26 -7.50 -5.99
N GLU A 142 1.01 -7.72 -6.37
CA GLU A 142 1.59 -9.07 -6.49
C GLU A 142 1.62 -9.80 -5.14
N LEU A 143 2.03 -9.12 -4.07
CA LEU A 143 2.06 -9.72 -2.74
C LEU A 143 0.65 -10.03 -2.22
N LYS A 144 -0.33 -9.16 -2.46
CA LYS A 144 -1.75 -9.40 -2.13
C LYS A 144 -2.29 -10.63 -2.84
N ARG A 145 -1.93 -10.83 -4.12
CA ARG A 145 -2.30 -12.04 -4.86
C ARG A 145 -1.69 -13.29 -4.22
N LYS A 146 -0.38 -13.27 -3.92
CA LYS A 146 0.31 -14.40 -3.25
C LYS A 146 -0.28 -14.71 -1.88
N LEU A 147 -0.63 -13.68 -1.12
CA LEU A 147 -1.29 -13.85 0.18
C LEU A 147 -2.68 -14.50 0.01
N SER A 148 -3.47 -14.06 -0.96
CA SER A 148 -4.80 -14.62 -1.25
C SER A 148 -4.72 -16.10 -1.64
N GLU A 149 -3.76 -16.48 -2.49
CA GLU A 149 -3.51 -17.87 -2.87
C GLU A 149 -3.14 -18.73 -1.65
N LEU A 150 -2.26 -18.22 -0.80
CA LEU A 150 -1.83 -18.89 0.42
C LEU A 150 -2.96 -19.04 1.44
N MET A 151 -3.76 -18.00 1.64
CA MET A 151 -4.94 -18.03 2.53
C MET A 151 -6.00 -19.01 2.04
N THR A 152 -6.19 -19.10 0.73
CA THR A 152 -7.08 -20.12 0.13
C THR A 152 -6.60 -21.53 0.43
N LYS A 153 -5.29 -21.78 0.30
CA LYS A 153 -4.68 -23.08 0.65
C LYS A 153 -4.89 -23.43 2.13
N ILE A 154 -4.59 -22.50 3.02
CA ILE A 154 -4.78 -22.67 4.48
C ILE A 154 -6.25 -23.01 4.79
N LYS A 155 -7.20 -22.27 4.20
CA LYS A 155 -8.62 -22.50 4.41
C LYS A 155 -9.11 -23.88 3.89
N VAL A 156 -8.51 -24.38 2.81
CA VAL A 156 -8.80 -25.73 2.30
C VAL A 156 -8.27 -26.80 3.26
N GLU A 157 -7.05 -26.61 3.80
CA GLU A 157 -6.48 -27.52 4.80
C GLU A 157 -7.30 -27.53 6.10
N GLU A 158 -7.74 -26.35 6.56
CA GLU A 158 -8.60 -26.21 7.72
C GLU A 158 -9.90 -27.01 7.57
N LYS A 159 -10.64 -26.81 6.48
CA LYS A 159 -11.84 -27.59 6.18
C LYS A 159 -11.59 -29.09 6.07
N ARG A 160 -10.44 -29.48 5.54
CA ARG A 160 -10.06 -30.89 5.45
C ARG A 160 -9.79 -31.49 6.82
N ASN A 161 -9.19 -30.72 7.73
CA ASN A 161 -8.95 -31.17 9.10
C ASN A 161 -10.24 -31.27 9.92
N GLU A 162 -11.13 -30.25 9.83
CA GLU A 162 -12.46 -30.29 10.45
C GLU A 162 -13.24 -31.56 10.01
N LYS A 163 -13.29 -31.83 8.70
CA LYS A 163 -13.95 -33.01 8.16
C LYS A 163 -13.32 -34.31 8.69
N LYS A 164 -11.98 -34.36 8.85
CA LYS A 164 -11.32 -35.52 9.46
C LYS A 164 -11.68 -35.71 10.91
N GLU A 165 -11.76 -34.65 11.70
CA GLU A 165 -12.15 -34.71 13.10
C GLU A 165 -13.61 -35.17 13.24
N GLU A 166 -14.52 -34.66 12.41
CA GLU A 166 -15.91 -35.13 12.35
C GLU A 166 -15.99 -36.63 12.03
N LEU A 167 -15.22 -37.12 11.03
CA LEU A 167 -15.17 -38.52 10.68
C LEU A 167 -14.60 -39.38 11.79
N VAL A 168 -13.55 -38.93 12.50
CA VAL A 168 -12.99 -39.64 13.64
C VAL A 168 -14.00 -39.71 14.78
N LYS A 169 -14.72 -38.62 15.05
CA LYS A 169 -15.75 -38.55 16.07
C LYS A 169 -16.91 -39.49 15.73
N ALA A 170 -17.42 -39.44 14.51
CA ALA A 170 -18.48 -40.32 14.04
C ALA A 170 -18.07 -41.82 14.09
N TYR A 171 -16.82 -42.15 13.72
CA TYR A 171 -16.28 -43.49 13.83
C TYR A 171 -16.21 -43.99 15.28
N ASN A 172 -15.76 -43.15 16.21
CA ASN A 172 -15.69 -43.51 17.63
C ASN A 172 -17.09 -43.66 18.26
N GLU A 173 -18.06 -42.85 17.83
CA GLU A 173 -19.46 -42.96 18.25
C GLU A 173 -20.10 -44.24 17.66
N GLY A 174 -19.79 -44.54 16.38
CA GLY A 174 -20.24 -45.78 15.74
C GLY A 174 -19.70 -47.04 16.40
N LEU A 175 -18.41 -47.02 16.81
CA LEU A 175 -17.83 -48.13 17.60
C LEU A 175 -18.52 -48.35 18.94
N LYS A 176 -18.99 -47.24 19.56
CA LYS A 176 -19.72 -47.36 20.85
C LYS A 176 -21.15 -47.90 20.66
N ASN A 177 -21.77 -47.62 19.51
CA ASN A 177 -23.19 -47.92 19.28
C ASN A 177 -23.41 -49.09 18.29
N GLU A 178 -22.36 -49.83 17.89
CA GLU A 178 -22.39 -50.89 16.86
C GLU A 178 -23.04 -50.44 15.54
N ILE A 179 -22.90 -49.16 15.18
CA ILE A 179 -23.46 -48.63 13.94
C ILE A 179 -22.47 -48.88 12.80
N ASP A 180 -22.97 -49.45 11.70
CA ASP A 180 -22.21 -49.67 10.50
C ASP A 180 -22.10 -48.37 9.69
N PHE A 181 -20.88 -47.79 9.60
CA PHE A 181 -20.64 -46.57 8.82
C PHE A 181 -20.15 -46.92 7.43
N SER A 182 -20.82 -46.51 6.39
CA SER A 182 -20.36 -46.54 5.03
C SER A 182 -19.44 -45.37 4.70
N PHE A 183 -18.15 -45.54 4.90
CA PHE A 183 -17.14 -44.55 4.52
C PHE A 183 -16.50 -44.91 3.17
N ASP A 184 -15.97 -43.90 2.45
CA ASP A 184 -15.12 -44.15 1.29
C ASP A 184 -13.90 -45.00 1.66
N HIS A 185 -13.50 -45.88 0.80
CA HIS A 185 -12.51 -46.95 1.08
C HIS A 185 -11.13 -46.43 1.54
N GLU A 186 -10.75 -45.21 1.18
CA GLU A 186 -9.51 -44.54 1.61
C GLU A 186 -9.59 -44.01 3.05
N ASP A 187 -10.72 -43.44 3.47
CA ASP A 187 -10.93 -42.89 4.80
C ASP A 187 -10.93 -44.00 5.87
N VAL A 188 -11.51 -45.14 5.56
CA VAL A 188 -11.54 -46.32 6.45
C VAL A 188 -10.14 -46.91 6.68
N LYS A 189 -9.26 -46.93 5.66
CA LYS A 189 -7.86 -47.39 5.83
C LYS A 189 -7.07 -46.50 6.80
N THR A 190 -7.25 -45.20 6.74
CA THR A 190 -6.52 -44.23 7.58
C THR A 190 -6.97 -44.33 9.04
N LEU A 191 -8.27 -44.58 9.27
CA LEU A 191 -8.83 -44.73 10.61
C LEU A 191 -8.44 -46.07 11.27
N LYS A 192 -8.45 -47.17 10.50
CA LYS A 192 -8.01 -48.50 11.00
C LYS A 192 -6.54 -48.52 11.43
N LEU A 193 -5.67 -47.79 10.76
CA LEU A 193 -4.26 -47.66 11.13
C LEU A 193 -4.06 -46.88 12.46
N LYS A 194 -4.91 -45.90 12.76
CA LYS A 194 -4.87 -45.18 14.03
C LYS A 194 -5.48 -45.96 15.20
N GLY A 195 -6.51 -46.75 14.98
CA GLY A 195 -7.17 -47.55 16.01
C GLY A 195 -6.37 -48.78 16.44
N LYS A 196 -5.30 -49.19 15.71
CA LYS A 196 -4.41 -50.30 16.09
C LYS A 196 -3.25 -49.86 17.01
N ASN A 197 -3.04 -48.57 17.18
CA ASN A 197 -1.98 -48.01 18.02
C ASN A 197 -2.52 -47.34 19.31
N LEU A 198 -3.74 -47.64 19.70
CA LEU A 198 -4.35 -47.41 20.98
C LEU A 198 -4.55 -48.76 21.68
#